data_9e6b7963de712fe745a4bace8daa9628
#
_entry.id   9e6b7963de712fe745a4bace8daa9628
#
_cell.length_a   1.000
_cell.length_b   1.000
_cell.length_c   1.000
_cell.angle_alpha   90.00
_cell.angle_beta   90.00
_cell.angle_gamma   90.00
#
_symmetry.space_group_name_H-M   'P 1'
#
loop_
_entity.id
_entity.type
_entity.pdbx_description
1 polymer ?
#
loop_
_entity_poly.entity_id
_entity_poly.type
_entity_poly.pdbx_seq_one_letter_code
_entity_poly.pdbx_strand_id
1 'polypeptide(L)'
;DPLREILLVFKHGRRIALGPHLGRLMATRVGDLFGERAIDAVVPVPLHRRRERERGFNQADILARVLGKRLHRPVLRRAVERVRATPPQAGKARDRVRNVRGAFAVRDPARIDGRSLLLVDDVLTTGATVNECAKVLMKAGARAVLVYTLARAL
;
A
#
# COMPACT_ATOMS: atom_id res chain seq x y z
N ASP A 1 -17.78 12.59 -8.49
CA ASP A 1 -16.99 12.72 -7.25
C ASP A 1 -15.57 13.15 -7.59
N PRO A 2 -15.17 14.40 -7.25
CA PRO A 2 -13.84 14.95 -7.58
C PRO A 2 -12.68 14.06 -7.13
N LEU A 3 -12.79 13.44 -5.97
CA LEU A 3 -11.74 12.55 -5.44
C LEU A 3 -11.56 11.32 -6.32
N ARG A 4 -12.65 10.74 -6.80
CA ARG A 4 -12.60 9.60 -7.74
C ARG A 4 -11.90 9.97 -9.04
N GLU A 5 -12.18 11.15 -9.58
CA GLU A 5 -11.54 11.65 -10.80
C GLU A 5 -10.04 11.88 -10.60
N ILE A 6 -9.64 12.50 -9.49
CA ILE A 6 -8.24 12.69 -9.13
C ILE A 6 -7.51 11.34 -9.01
N LEU A 7 -8.14 10.34 -8.36
CA LEU A 7 -7.56 9.00 -8.22
C LEU A 7 -7.42 8.28 -9.56
N LEU A 8 -8.41 8.41 -10.45
CA LEU A 8 -8.32 7.85 -11.81
C LEU A 8 -7.21 8.51 -12.61
N VAL A 9 -7.07 9.82 -12.53
CA VAL A 9 -5.98 10.57 -13.17
C VAL A 9 -4.62 10.17 -12.59
N PHE A 10 -4.51 10.02 -11.29
CA PHE A 10 -3.30 9.54 -10.62
C PHE A 10 -2.92 8.13 -11.06
N LYS A 11 -3.90 7.23 -11.12
CA LYS A 11 -3.70 5.82 -11.46
C LYS A 11 -3.41 5.57 -12.94
N HIS A 12 -4.10 6.28 -13.84
CA HIS A 12 -4.06 6.03 -15.28
C HIS A 12 -3.44 7.16 -16.08
N GLY A 13 -3.44 8.38 -15.56
CA GLY A 13 -2.95 9.57 -16.26
C GLY A 13 -1.44 9.78 -16.21
N ARG A 14 -0.66 8.86 -15.63
CA ARG A 14 0.80 8.98 -15.44
C ARG A 14 1.24 10.29 -14.78
N ARG A 15 0.34 10.94 -14.02
CA ARG A 15 0.65 12.19 -13.31
C ARG A 15 1.30 11.92 -11.97
N ILE A 16 2.54 11.47 -11.99
CA ILE A 16 3.37 11.22 -10.79
C ILE A 16 3.39 12.45 -9.87
N ALA A 17 3.33 13.65 -10.43
CA ALA A 17 3.34 14.91 -9.68
C ALA A 17 2.19 15.05 -8.67
N LEU A 18 1.08 14.32 -8.84
CA LEU A 18 -0.03 14.31 -7.86
C LEU A 18 0.31 13.53 -6.59
N GLY A 19 1.18 12.53 -6.69
CA GLY A 19 1.52 11.66 -5.57
C GLY A 19 1.98 12.39 -4.32
N PRO A 20 2.97 13.29 -4.38
CA PRO A 20 3.41 14.07 -3.22
C PRO A 20 2.31 14.92 -2.59
N HIS A 21 1.41 15.50 -3.38
CA HIS A 21 0.28 16.29 -2.86
C HIS A 21 -0.72 15.42 -2.10
N LEU A 22 -1.08 14.27 -2.67
CA LEU A 22 -1.96 13.30 -2.03
C LEU A 22 -1.32 12.69 -0.78
N GLY A 23 -0.02 12.40 -0.83
CA GLY A 23 0.74 11.95 0.33
C GLY A 23 0.76 12.97 1.46
N ARG A 24 0.91 14.26 1.16
CA ARG A 24 0.82 15.33 2.16
C ARG A 24 -0.56 15.40 2.80
N LEU A 25 -1.62 15.22 2.02
CA LEU A 25 -2.99 15.15 2.56
C LEU A 25 -3.12 13.99 3.57
N MET A 26 -2.61 12.81 3.26
CA MET A 26 -2.58 11.69 4.21
C MET A 26 -1.71 12.01 5.43
N ALA A 27 -0.58 12.65 5.24
CA ALA A 27 0.37 12.99 6.30
C ALA A 27 -0.21 13.95 7.36
N THR A 28 -1.18 14.79 7.00
CA THR A 28 -1.85 15.70 7.96
C THR A 28 -2.62 14.93 9.04
N ARG A 29 -3.04 13.71 8.78
CA ARG A 29 -3.92 12.92 9.65
C ARG A 29 -3.25 11.69 10.27
N VAL A 30 -2.10 11.28 9.78
CA VAL A 30 -1.50 10.00 10.17
C VAL A 30 -1.17 9.93 11.66
N GLY A 31 -0.67 11.00 12.25
CA GLY A 31 -0.35 11.06 13.68
C GLY A 31 -1.60 10.95 14.56
N ASP A 32 -2.66 11.65 14.19
CA ASP A 32 -3.94 11.63 14.92
C ASP A 32 -4.63 10.26 14.83
N LEU A 33 -4.55 9.61 13.66
CA LEU A 33 -5.23 8.34 13.42
C LEU A 33 -4.53 7.15 14.07
N PHE A 34 -3.21 7.11 14.08
CA PHE A 34 -2.45 5.93 14.48
C PHE A 34 -1.52 6.16 15.68
N GLY A 35 -1.20 7.41 16.01
CA GLY A 35 -0.16 7.74 16.97
C GLY A 35 1.26 7.58 16.38
N GLU A 36 2.06 8.62 16.45
CA GLU A 36 3.40 8.65 15.80
C GLU A 36 4.35 7.57 16.34
N ARG A 37 4.22 7.20 17.61
CA ARG A 37 5.08 6.21 18.27
C ARG A 37 4.67 4.76 18.02
N ALA A 38 3.45 4.52 17.50
CA ALA A 38 2.93 3.19 17.27
C ALA A 38 3.47 2.53 16.00
N ILE A 39 4.18 3.29 15.14
CA ILE A 39 4.66 2.85 13.83
C ILE A 39 6.19 2.79 13.85
N ASP A 40 6.74 1.63 13.53
CA ASP A 40 8.19 1.42 13.41
C ASP A 40 8.69 1.58 11.97
N ALA A 41 7.87 1.25 10.98
CA ALA A 41 8.20 1.38 9.56
C ALA A 41 6.94 1.50 8.70
N VAL A 42 7.10 2.05 7.50
CA VAL A 42 6.04 2.19 6.48
C VAL A 42 6.30 1.20 5.36
N VAL A 43 5.27 0.48 4.94
CA VAL A 43 5.32 -0.54 3.88
C VAL A 43 4.33 -0.20 2.79
N PRO A 44 4.75 0.09 1.55
CA PRO A 44 3.82 0.27 0.45
C PRO A 44 3.31 -1.08 -0.05
N VAL A 45 2.04 -1.15 -0.40
CA VAL A 45 1.47 -2.28 -1.14
C VAL A 45 2.15 -2.36 -2.50
N PRO A 46 2.75 -3.51 -2.88
CA PRO A 46 3.50 -3.61 -4.12
C PRO A 46 2.60 -3.81 -5.34
N LEU A 47 3.03 -3.28 -6.48
CA LEU A 47 2.57 -3.71 -7.79
C LEU A 47 3.40 -4.91 -8.27
N HIS A 48 2.82 -5.73 -9.15
CA HIS A 48 3.61 -6.71 -9.89
C HIS A 48 4.65 -5.96 -10.76
N ARG A 49 5.89 -6.48 -10.84
CA ARG A 49 7.01 -5.83 -11.55
C ARG A 49 6.67 -5.43 -12.98
N ARG A 50 5.91 -6.25 -13.69
CA ARG A 50 5.47 -5.95 -15.05
C ARG A 50 4.60 -4.69 -15.08
N ARG A 51 3.60 -4.58 -14.19
CA ARG A 51 2.73 -3.39 -14.10
C ARG A 51 3.48 -2.14 -13.68
N GLU A 52 4.43 -2.28 -12.75
CA GLU A 52 5.26 -1.17 -12.32
C GLU A 52 6.11 -0.63 -13.47
N ARG A 53 6.70 -1.51 -14.28
CA ARG A 53 7.43 -1.12 -15.51
C ARG A 53 6.54 -0.47 -16.55
N GLU A 54 5.36 -1.02 -16.82
CA GLU A 54 4.39 -0.46 -17.77
C GLU A 54 3.87 0.92 -17.33
N ARG A 55 3.64 1.09 -16.03
CA ARG A 55 3.13 2.34 -15.45
C ARG A 55 4.23 3.37 -15.19
N GLY A 56 5.45 2.92 -14.93
CA GLY A 56 6.60 3.73 -14.60
C GLY A 56 6.73 4.09 -13.12
N PHE A 57 5.74 3.77 -12.28
CA PHE A 57 5.73 4.06 -10.85
C PHE A 57 4.72 3.19 -10.08
N ASN A 58 4.88 3.14 -8.75
CA ASN A 58 3.90 2.58 -7.82
C ASN A 58 3.33 3.70 -6.97
N GLN A 59 2.02 3.96 -7.04
CA GLN A 59 1.34 5.00 -6.28
C GLN A 59 1.54 4.84 -4.78
N ALA A 60 1.37 3.61 -4.26
CA ALA A 60 1.54 3.33 -2.84
C ALA A 60 2.95 3.65 -2.35
N ASP A 61 3.97 3.44 -3.17
CA ASP A 61 5.36 3.78 -2.86
C ASP A 61 5.56 5.29 -2.70
N ILE A 62 4.96 6.09 -3.58
CA ILE A 62 5.03 7.55 -3.49
C ILE A 62 4.36 8.05 -2.20
N LEU A 63 3.17 7.54 -1.90
CA LEU A 63 2.43 7.88 -0.67
C LEU A 63 3.23 7.46 0.57
N ALA A 64 3.77 6.25 0.57
CA ALA A 64 4.56 5.71 1.68
C ALA A 64 5.81 6.55 1.98
N ARG A 65 6.50 7.04 0.96
CA ARG A 65 7.68 7.91 1.14
C ARG A 65 7.33 9.22 1.84
N VAL A 66 6.22 9.85 1.47
CA VAL A 66 5.76 11.09 2.13
C VAL A 66 5.41 10.82 3.58
N LEU A 67 4.69 9.72 3.86
CA LEU A 67 4.32 9.31 5.22
C LEU A 67 5.56 8.95 6.05
N GLY A 68 6.51 8.22 5.50
CA GLY A 68 7.76 7.86 6.17
C GLY A 68 8.57 9.10 6.58
N LYS A 69 8.65 10.08 5.70
CA LYS A 69 9.29 11.36 6.00
C LYS A 69 8.57 12.12 7.11
N ARG A 70 7.24 12.18 7.06
CA ARG A 70 6.42 12.85 8.09
C ARG A 70 6.56 12.19 9.45
N LEU A 71 6.62 10.85 9.50
CA LEU A 71 6.73 10.07 10.73
C LEU A 71 8.17 9.89 11.22
N HIS A 72 9.16 10.30 10.44
CA HIS A 72 10.58 9.99 10.68
C HIS A 72 10.82 8.47 10.83
N ARG A 73 10.19 7.69 9.95
CA ARG A 73 10.29 6.23 9.93
C ARG A 73 10.76 5.71 8.58
N PRO A 74 11.51 4.60 8.56
CA PRO A 74 11.98 4.01 7.31
C PRO A 74 10.81 3.51 6.47
N VAL A 75 10.97 3.59 5.16
CA VAL A 75 10.08 2.98 4.17
C VAL A 75 10.69 1.69 3.67
N LEU A 76 10.03 0.57 3.92
CA LEU A 76 10.47 -0.75 3.49
C LEU A 76 9.87 -1.07 2.11
N ARG A 77 10.41 -0.45 1.07
CA ARG A 77 9.83 -0.44 -0.29
C ARG A 77 9.67 -1.80 -0.94
N ARG A 78 10.50 -2.77 -0.58
CA ARG A 78 10.50 -4.13 -1.13
C ARG A 78 10.33 -5.20 -0.06
N ALA A 79 9.76 -4.83 1.08
CA ALA A 79 9.50 -5.79 2.15
C ALA A 79 8.48 -6.85 1.73
N VAL A 80 7.47 -6.44 0.98
CA VAL A 80 6.49 -7.32 0.35
C VAL A 80 6.62 -7.23 -1.16
N GLU A 81 6.65 -8.37 -1.83
CA GLU A 81 6.64 -8.47 -3.27
C GLU A 81 5.37 -9.14 -3.76
N ARG A 82 4.84 -8.67 -4.89
CA ARG A 82 3.78 -9.37 -5.61
C ARG A 82 4.43 -10.38 -6.55
N VAL A 83 4.38 -11.66 -6.17
CA VAL A 83 5.06 -12.75 -6.88
C VAL A 83 4.23 -13.35 -8.00
N ARG A 84 2.92 -13.04 -8.04
CA ARG A 84 2.01 -13.51 -9.08
C ARG A 84 1.23 -12.33 -9.66
N ALA A 85 1.24 -12.21 -11.00
CA ALA A 85 0.38 -11.27 -11.70
C ALA A 85 -1.07 -11.76 -11.63
N THR A 86 -1.98 -10.87 -11.27
CA THR A 86 -3.42 -11.12 -11.36
C THR A 86 -4.01 -10.31 -12.52
N PRO A 87 -5.02 -10.84 -13.25
CA PRO A 87 -5.63 -10.11 -14.34
C PRO A 87 -6.23 -8.78 -13.87
N PRO A 88 -6.36 -7.77 -14.75
CA PRO A 88 -7.08 -6.54 -14.43
C PRO A 88 -8.48 -6.88 -13.94
N GLN A 89 -8.87 -6.28 -12.84
CA GLN A 89 -10.06 -6.69 -12.09
C GLN A 89 -11.35 -6.21 -12.77
N ALA A 90 -11.90 -7.03 -13.63
CA ALA A 90 -13.26 -6.91 -14.15
C ALA A 90 -14.13 -8.04 -13.57
N GLY A 91 -14.29 -8.14 -12.25
CA GLY A 91 -14.99 -9.25 -11.63
C GLY A 91 -15.70 -8.91 -10.33
N LYS A 92 -16.54 -9.83 -9.87
CA LYS A 92 -17.24 -9.76 -8.59
C LYS A 92 -16.22 -9.73 -7.42
N ALA A 93 -16.63 -9.22 -6.26
CA ALA A 93 -15.78 -9.14 -5.07
C ALA A 93 -15.12 -10.49 -4.70
N ARG A 94 -15.85 -11.61 -4.88
CA ARG A 94 -15.32 -12.97 -4.66
C ARG A 94 -14.13 -13.31 -5.55
N ASP A 95 -14.15 -12.88 -6.81
CA ASP A 95 -13.08 -13.14 -7.78
C ASP A 95 -11.82 -12.35 -7.40
N ARG A 96 -11.99 -11.14 -6.86
CA ARG A 96 -10.88 -10.31 -6.37
C ARG A 96 -10.16 -10.95 -5.19
N VAL A 97 -10.91 -11.50 -4.23
CA VAL A 97 -10.35 -12.23 -3.07
C VAL A 97 -9.57 -13.46 -3.54
N ARG A 98 -10.14 -14.25 -4.43
CA ARG A 98 -9.51 -15.45 -5.00
C ARG A 98 -8.24 -15.10 -5.78
N ASN A 99 -8.27 -14.03 -6.58
CA ASN A 99 -7.18 -13.63 -7.46
C ASN A 99 -5.92 -13.15 -6.72
N VAL A 100 -6.03 -12.63 -5.51
CA VAL A 100 -4.89 -12.14 -4.72
C VAL A 100 -4.35 -13.16 -3.72
N ARG A 101 -5.06 -14.28 -3.50
CA ARG A 101 -4.61 -15.31 -2.56
C ARG A 101 -3.26 -15.85 -2.97
N GLY A 102 -2.28 -15.81 -2.05
CA GLY A 102 -0.92 -16.29 -2.31
C GLY A 102 -0.12 -15.45 -3.33
N ALA A 103 -0.61 -14.25 -3.69
CA ALA A 103 0.06 -13.40 -4.66
C ALA A 103 1.23 -12.60 -4.08
N PHE A 104 1.40 -12.58 -2.76
CA PHE A 104 2.39 -11.79 -2.06
C PHE A 104 3.34 -12.65 -1.23
N ALA A 105 4.60 -12.21 -1.14
CA ALA A 105 5.61 -12.83 -0.29
C ALA A 105 6.46 -11.76 0.41
N VAL A 106 6.94 -12.07 1.61
CA VAL A 106 7.92 -11.23 2.32
C VAL A 106 9.31 -11.65 1.87
N ARG A 107 10.12 -10.68 1.44
CA ARG A 107 11.46 -10.93 0.93
C ARG A 107 12.49 -11.14 2.03
N ASP A 108 12.45 -10.28 3.06
CA ASP A 108 13.38 -10.31 4.19
C ASP A 108 12.61 -10.24 5.51
N PRO A 109 12.29 -11.40 6.10
CA PRO A 109 11.55 -11.47 7.36
C PRO A 109 12.24 -10.75 8.53
N ALA A 110 13.58 -10.69 8.54
CA ALA A 110 14.33 -10.03 9.61
C ALA A 110 14.03 -8.52 9.70
N ARG A 111 13.64 -7.90 8.59
CA ARG A 111 13.23 -6.48 8.57
C ARG A 111 11.82 -6.25 9.08
N ILE A 112 11.04 -7.31 9.24
CA ILE A 112 9.62 -7.29 9.62
C ILE A 112 9.44 -7.68 11.08
N ASP A 113 10.22 -8.65 11.55
CA ASP A 113 10.06 -9.28 12.85
C ASP A 113 10.02 -8.26 14.00
N GLY A 114 9.03 -8.39 14.87
CA GLY A 114 8.80 -7.56 16.04
C GLY A 114 8.36 -6.12 15.79
N ARG A 115 8.20 -5.71 14.52
CA ARG A 115 7.85 -4.32 14.15
C ARG A 115 6.35 -4.11 13.99
N SER A 116 5.90 -2.91 14.37
CA SER A 116 4.58 -2.39 14.02
C SER A 116 4.69 -1.62 12.70
N LEU A 117 3.94 -2.05 11.71
CA LEU A 117 4.05 -1.60 10.34
C LEU A 117 2.82 -0.81 9.91
N LEU A 118 3.02 0.29 9.19
CA LEU A 118 1.96 1.01 8.48
C LEU A 118 1.96 0.56 7.02
N LEU A 119 0.97 -0.25 6.64
CA LEU A 119 0.75 -0.69 5.26
C LEU A 119 -0.06 0.36 4.50
N VAL A 120 0.48 0.86 3.41
CA VAL A 120 -0.08 1.99 2.64
C VAL A 120 -0.51 1.55 1.25
N ASP A 121 -1.73 1.93 0.87
CA ASP A 121 -2.25 1.76 -0.49
C ASP A 121 -3.02 3.02 -0.93
N ASP A 122 -3.33 3.12 -2.21
CA ASP A 122 -4.09 4.24 -2.76
C ASP A 122 -5.60 4.11 -2.49
N VAL A 123 -6.21 3.00 -2.86
CA VAL A 123 -7.66 2.79 -2.77
C VAL A 123 -8.00 1.45 -2.14
N LEU A 124 -8.78 1.49 -1.08
CA LEU A 124 -9.40 0.30 -0.50
C LEU A 124 -10.71 0.00 -1.25
N THR A 125 -10.76 -1.12 -1.95
CA THR A 125 -12.00 -1.62 -2.59
C THR A 125 -12.64 -2.70 -1.72
N THR A 126 -12.32 -3.97 -1.97
CA THR A 126 -12.78 -5.10 -1.14
C THR A 126 -11.91 -5.33 0.10
N GLY A 127 -10.72 -4.73 0.15
CA GLY A 127 -9.71 -5.02 1.15
C GLY A 127 -8.88 -6.27 0.89
N ALA A 128 -9.14 -6.99 -0.20
CA ALA A 128 -8.47 -8.26 -0.50
C ALA A 128 -6.94 -8.12 -0.60
N THR A 129 -6.46 -7.12 -1.29
CA THR A 129 -5.03 -6.86 -1.48
C THR A 129 -4.33 -6.54 -0.16
N VAL A 130 -4.84 -5.57 0.59
CA VAL A 130 -4.24 -5.18 1.89
C VAL A 130 -4.31 -6.32 2.90
N ASN A 131 -5.38 -7.12 2.87
CA ASN A 131 -5.55 -8.27 3.76
C ASN A 131 -4.50 -9.35 3.46
N GLU A 132 -4.25 -9.69 2.20
CA GLU A 132 -3.20 -10.65 1.82
C GLU A 132 -1.79 -10.14 2.14
N CYS A 133 -1.52 -8.85 1.91
CA CYS A 133 -0.25 -8.24 2.33
C CYS A 133 -0.08 -8.29 3.86
N ALA A 134 -1.12 -7.95 4.62
CA ALA A 134 -1.08 -8.01 6.08
C ALA A 134 -0.84 -9.42 6.60
N LYS A 135 -1.46 -10.43 5.99
CA LYS A 135 -1.24 -11.85 6.37
C LYS A 135 0.22 -12.27 6.23
N VAL A 136 0.87 -11.96 5.12
CA VAL A 136 2.27 -12.35 4.91
C VAL A 136 3.21 -11.58 5.84
N LEU A 137 2.91 -10.32 6.16
CA LEU A 137 3.66 -9.52 7.12
C LEU A 137 3.51 -10.07 8.55
N MET A 138 2.30 -10.40 8.97
CA MET A 138 2.06 -11.03 10.27
C MET A 138 2.74 -12.39 10.39
N LYS A 139 2.68 -13.21 9.35
CA LYS A 139 3.38 -14.51 9.29
C LYS A 139 4.90 -14.36 9.36
N ALA A 140 5.44 -13.25 8.85
CA ALA A 140 6.87 -12.94 8.94
C ALA A 140 7.30 -12.37 10.29
N GLY A 141 6.40 -12.28 11.27
CA GLY A 141 6.69 -11.87 12.64
C GLY A 141 6.38 -10.41 12.98
N ALA A 142 5.65 -9.69 12.12
CA ALA A 142 5.20 -8.34 12.46
C ALA A 142 4.39 -8.35 13.76
N ARG A 143 4.68 -7.39 14.65
CA ARG A 143 3.93 -7.22 15.90
C ARG A 143 2.51 -6.72 15.64
N ALA A 144 2.37 -5.81 14.68
CA ALA A 144 1.09 -5.27 14.24
C ALA A 144 1.21 -4.78 12.80
N VAL A 145 0.10 -4.82 12.07
CA VAL A 145 -0.03 -4.20 10.74
C VAL A 145 -1.24 -3.27 10.77
N LEU A 146 -0.98 -1.99 10.64
CA LEU A 146 -1.97 -0.93 10.50
C LEU A 146 -2.13 -0.61 9.02
N VAL A 147 -3.34 -0.41 8.55
CA VAL A 147 -3.63 -0.11 7.13
C VAL A 147 -4.08 1.32 6.97
N TYR A 148 -3.45 2.03 6.05
CA TYR A 148 -3.83 3.40 5.70
C TYR A 148 -3.95 3.57 4.19
N THR A 149 -5.12 3.97 3.75
CA THR A 149 -5.41 4.20 2.33
C THR A 149 -5.90 5.63 2.11
N LEU A 150 -5.62 6.17 0.92
CA LEU A 150 -6.03 7.52 0.56
C LEU A 150 -7.55 7.62 0.41
N ALA A 151 -8.18 6.57 -0.12
CA ALA A 151 -9.63 6.52 -0.31
C ALA A 151 -10.19 5.12 -0.15
N ARG A 152 -11.49 5.06 0.11
CA ARG A 152 -12.29 3.83 0.05
C ARG A 152 -13.29 3.95 -1.09
N ALA A 153 -13.35 2.94 -1.95
CA ALA A 153 -14.43 2.80 -2.92
C ALA A 153 -15.66 2.20 -2.23
N LEU A 154 -16.79 2.88 -2.37
CA LEU A 154 -18.10 2.44 -1.90
C LEU A 154 -18.77 1.54 -2.95
#